data_ebf1b3611eb2d9bcc9d7eea0824a7cbb
#
_entry.id   ebf1b3611eb2d9bcc9d7eea0824a7cbb
#
_cell.length_a   1.000
_cell.length_b   1.000
_cell.length_c   1.000
_cell.angle_alpha   90.00
_cell.angle_beta   90.00
_cell.angle_gamma   90.00
#
_symmetry.space_group_name_H-M   'P 1'
#
loop_
_entity.id
_entity.type
_entity.pdbx_description
1 polymer ?
#
loop_
_entity_poly.entity_id
_entity_poly.type
_entity_poly.pdbx_seq_one_letter_code
_entity_poly.pdbx_strand_id
1 'polypeptide(L)'
;MTVRSVPIFLQAGSHPAEETRLALSSLQGVGTASFSGGVGASDRAHGVVNSGDFAVTQRAAGANMSVDVAAGHAWVRGTESQHQGAYHVYNDATVNLSLAASDATNPRIDLVLIRVQDAFYSGSTDSASVAVVTGTPAASPADPSLPANALVLARVRVAATTSSIGTANITDVRTRAASGSESYTRTGFKNQIMNGDFRINQRGFSSSTTNNTYGFDRWKQTNSGGTVTYSAKTFTDSPDADAGRITGYEAQNYARLAVSGQSAAGDFAALTQVIEDVRTFAGSTITISFYARAKTSTLAAPAKMAVSLTQTFGSGGTFSADVPTPAGQVTLTTTWARYSVTVAVPTIANKNIGTTANTSGLILNLWASAGSTYNTPTGTLGIQSNTFDIWGVQVERGGYATAFEERPLQVELGLVQRYYEKSYDMNTAPGTATTTGMHVAYGSSGTNNGGTAYFKANKRITNATVTAYSATGVQGQFSNAAFPPSGSVASAAISTIGESSFMFQNTSTASSIVAIHWTANAEF
;
A
#
# COMPACT_ATOMS: atom_id res chain seq x y z
N MET A 1 33.44 13.41 -25.57
CA MET A 1 33.30 13.09 -24.14
C MET A 1 34.48 12.21 -23.75
N THR A 2 35.35 12.68 -22.89
CA THR A 2 36.47 11.88 -22.41
C THR A 2 35.91 10.95 -21.33
N VAL A 3 36.10 9.65 -21.47
CA VAL A 3 35.76 8.68 -20.43
C VAL A 3 36.62 9.02 -19.22
N ARG A 4 36.00 9.52 -18.17
CA ARG A 4 36.63 9.86 -16.90
C ARG A 4 36.54 8.63 -15.99
N SER A 5 37.38 7.64 -16.24
CA SER A 5 37.44 6.48 -15.36
C SER A 5 38.90 6.08 -15.13
N VAL A 6 39.36 6.35 -13.94
CA VAL A 6 40.48 5.58 -13.40
C VAL A 6 39.85 4.32 -12.81
N PRO A 7 40.14 3.11 -13.32
CA PRO A 7 39.63 1.88 -12.70
C PRO A 7 40.08 1.85 -11.23
N ILE A 8 39.12 1.70 -10.31
CA ILE A 8 39.42 1.62 -8.88
C ILE A 8 40.08 0.27 -8.59
N PHE A 9 40.99 0.26 -7.64
CA PHE A 9 41.75 -0.92 -7.19
C PHE A 9 42.82 -1.42 -8.17
N LEU A 10 43.32 -0.60 -9.09
CA LEU A 10 44.60 -0.88 -9.74
C LEU A 10 45.73 -0.88 -8.72
N GLN A 11 46.55 -1.94 -8.70
CA GLN A 11 47.56 -2.18 -7.68
C GLN A 11 48.63 -1.08 -7.57
N ALA A 12 48.89 -0.35 -8.64
CA ALA A 12 49.85 0.75 -8.70
C ALA A 12 49.21 2.12 -9.01
N GLY A 13 47.90 2.25 -8.86
CA GLY A 13 47.14 3.47 -9.18
C GLY A 13 47.03 4.41 -8.00
N SER A 14 47.05 5.72 -8.27
CA SER A 14 46.59 6.75 -7.31
C SER A 14 45.09 6.97 -7.53
N HIS A 15 44.30 6.84 -6.47
CA HIS A 15 42.87 6.98 -6.51
C HIS A 15 42.44 8.23 -5.76
N PRO A 16 41.99 9.29 -6.45
CA PRO A 16 41.40 10.45 -5.81
C PRO A 16 40.19 10.07 -4.93
N ALA A 17 40.04 10.71 -3.78
CA ALA A 17 38.92 10.45 -2.87
C ALA A 17 37.54 10.64 -3.56
N GLU A 18 37.45 11.52 -4.55
CA GLU A 18 36.26 11.73 -5.39
C GLU A 18 35.87 10.44 -6.12
N GLU A 19 36.81 9.77 -6.80
CA GLU A 19 36.53 8.52 -7.54
C GLU A 19 36.10 7.39 -6.60
N THR A 20 36.72 7.32 -5.42
CA THR A 20 36.34 6.36 -4.37
C THR A 20 34.93 6.64 -3.86
N ARG A 21 34.58 7.90 -3.59
CA ARG A 21 33.21 8.29 -3.17
C ARG A 21 32.18 7.96 -4.25
N LEU A 22 32.46 8.23 -5.51
CA LEU A 22 31.56 7.91 -6.63
C LEU A 22 31.32 6.40 -6.75
N ALA A 23 32.38 5.59 -6.63
CA ALA A 23 32.27 4.14 -6.69
C ALA A 23 31.48 3.57 -5.51
N LEU A 24 31.78 3.99 -4.28
CA LEU A 24 31.06 3.55 -3.09
C LEU A 24 29.59 4.00 -3.12
N SER A 25 29.31 5.23 -3.60
CA SER A 25 27.93 5.71 -3.72
C SER A 25 27.15 4.96 -4.79
N SER A 26 27.80 4.45 -5.85
CA SER A 26 27.13 3.62 -6.86
C SER A 26 26.69 2.26 -6.32
N LEU A 27 27.39 1.73 -5.32
CA LEU A 27 27.01 0.49 -4.62
C LEU A 27 25.83 0.69 -3.66
N GLN A 28 25.63 1.91 -3.18
CA GLN A 28 24.56 2.27 -2.24
C GLN A 28 23.34 2.91 -2.93
N GLY A 29 23.51 3.37 -4.15
CA GLY A 29 22.47 4.11 -4.84
C GLY A 29 21.55 3.21 -5.65
N VAL A 30 20.26 3.22 -5.34
CA VAL A 30 19.22 2.90 -6.32
C VAL A 30 18.13 3.95 -6.16
N GLY A 31 18.33 5.08 -6.77
CA GLY A 31 17.21 5.84 -7.30
C GLY A 31 16.85 5.26 -8.66
N THR A 32 15.66 5.46 -9.16
CA THR A 32 15.25 5.17 -10.54
C THR A 32 16.19 5.89 -11.50
N ALA A 33 17.31 5.24 -11.82
CA ALA A 33 18.30 5.79 -12.71
C ALA A 33 17.76 5.72 -14.13
N SER A 34 17.37 6.84 -14.65
CA SER A 34 17.50 7.00 -16.09
C SER A 34 18.99 7.18 -16.38
N PHE A 35 19.61 6.17 -16.95
CA PHE A 35 20.96 6.20 -17.51
C PHE A 35 20.99 7.13 -18.73
N SER A 36 20.65 8.38 -18.58
CA SER A 36 20.83 9.39 -19.59
C SER A 36 22.06 10.23 -19.26
N GLY A 37 23.24 9.67 -19.56
CA GLY A 37 24.43 10.43 -19.89
C GLY A 37 25.01 11.36 -18.84
N GLY A 38 24.94 11.03 -17.55
CA GLY A 38 25.62 11.77 -16.50
C GLY A 38 25.19 11.29 -15.13
N VAL A 39 26.11 11.12 -14.21
CA VAL A 39 25.79 10.80 -12.81
C VAL A 39 25.06 12.00 -12.22
N GLY A 40 23.73 12.04 -12.39
CA GLY A 40 22.90 13.12 -11.86
C GLY A 40 22.96 13.17 -10.32
N ALA A 41 22.77 14.34 -9.76
CA ALA A 41 22.79 14.52 -8.31
C ALA A 41 21.73 13.67 -7.56
N SER A 42 20.69 13.19 -8.28
CA SER A 42 19.62 12.32 -7.78
C SER A 42 20.04 10.86 -7.58
N ASP A 43 21.14 10.41 -8.20
CA ASP A 43 21.53 9.00 -8.26
C ASP A 43 22.50 8.60 -7.15
N ARG A 44 22.73 9.49 -6.18
CA ARG A 44 23.71 9.29 -5.10
C ARG A 44 23.03 8.92 -3.81
N ALA A 45 23.69 8.06 -3.03
CA ALA A 45 23.26 7.72 -1.69
C ALA A 45 23.05 8.99 -0.83
N HIS A 46 21.88 9.14 -0.23
CA HIS A 46 21.54 10.27 0.62
C HIS A 46 20.48 9.85 1.64
N GLY A 47 20.86 9.83 2.93
CA GLY A 47 19.98 9.44 4.01
C GLY A 47 20.67 8.63 5.09
N VAL A 48 19.93 8.28 6.14
CA VAL A 48 20.39 7.40 7.22
C VAL A 48 20.40 5.94 6.78
N VAL A 49 21.28 5.12 7.36
CA VAL A 49 21.41 3.70 6.98
C VAL A 49 20.32 2.86 7.62
N ASN A 50 20.07 3.01 8.92
CA ASN A 50 19.04 2.28 9.66
C ASN A 50 17.96 3.23 10.20
N SER A 51 16.81 2.72 10.55
CA SER A 51 15.68 3.53 11.06
C SER A 51 15.96 4.27 12.37
N GLY A 52 16.85 3.74 13.20
CA GLY A 52 17.27 4.37 14.46
C GLY A 52 18.39 5.40 14.31
N ASP A 53 19.13 5.37 13.18
CA ASP A 53 20.32 6.19 12.99
C ASP A 53 19.98 7.69 12.97
N PHE A 54 20.75 8.48 13.75
CA PHE A 54 20.56 9.92 13.87
C PHE A 54 19.13 10.35 14.22
N ALA A 55 18.37 9.51 14.97
CA ALA A 55 17.04 9.89 15.44
C ALA A 55 17.11 11.12 16.34
N VAL A 56 16.29 12.13 16.05
CA VAL A 56 16.18 13.35 16.84
C VAL A 56 15.02 13.20 17.83
N THR A 57 15.33 13.35 19.11
CA THR A 57 14.36 13.16 20.19
C THR A 57 14.39 14.31 21.19
N GLN A 58 13.36 14.44 21.99
CA GLN A 58 13.39 15.28 23.17
C GLN A 58 14.56 14.86 24.05
N ARG A 59 15.23 15.82 24.67
CA ARG A 59 16.34 15.56 25.59
C ARG A 59 15.95 14.57 26.68
N ALA A 60 16.71 13.48 26.81
CA ALA A 60 16.43 12.40 27.74
C ALA A 60 16.55 12.84 29.23
N ALA A 61 17.47 13.76 29.52
CA ALA A 61 17.66 14.31 30.86
C ALA A 61 16.61 15.37 31.30
N GLY A 62 15.51 15.47 30.56
CA GLY A 62 14.43 16.44 30.78
C GLY A 62 14.38 17.52 29.70
N ALA A 63 13.16 17.90 29.29
CA ALA A 63 12.92 18.86 28.25
C ALA A 63 13.50 20.23 28.60
N ASN A 64 14.25 20.82 27.68
CA ASN A 64 14.76 22.18 27.71
C ASN A 64 14.92 22.67 26.27
N MET A 65 15.62 23.79 26.04
CA MET A 65 15.91 24.31 24.68
C MET A 65 17.06 23.53 24.01
N SER A 66 16.93 22.19 24.00
CA SER A 66 17.85 21.31 23.26
C SER A 66 17.17 20.01 22.84
N VAL A 67 17.75 19.30 21.89
CA VAL A 67 17.35 17.98 21.41
C VAL A 67 18.52 17.00 21.46
N ASP A 68 18.22 15.72 21.61
CA ASP A 68 19.22 14.66 21.52
C ASP A 68 19.17 14.04 20.12
N VAL A 69 20.35 13.83 19.51
CA VAL A 69 20.53 13.13 18.24
C VAL A 69 21.26 11.83 18.49
N ALA A 70 20.62 10.72 18.15
CA ALA A 70 21.16 9.38 18.40
C ALA A 70 22.45 9.10 17.60
N ALA A 71 23.21 8.11 18.05
CA ALA A 71 24.27 7.49 17.26
C ALA A 71 23.73 6.92 15.95
N GLY A 72 24.60 6.73 14.94
CA GLY A 72 24.18 6.10 13.70
C GLY A 72 25.10 6.37 12.51
N HIS A 73 24.69 5.88 11.36
CA HIS A 73 25.38 5.99 10.08
C HIS A 73 24.50 6.69 9.05
N ALA A 74 25.09 7.56 8.24
CA ALA A 74 24.39 8.28 7.18
C ALA A 74 25.28 8.48 5.95
N TRP A 75 24.64 8.64 4.80
CA TRP A 75 25.25 9.09 3.57
C TRP A 75 24.76 10.51 3.27
N VAL A 76 25.69 11.44 3.07
CA VAL A 76 25.39 12.83 2.73
C VAL A 76 25.88 13.10 1.33
N ARG A 77 24.92 13.41 0.44
CA ARG A 77 25.24 13.74 -0.95
C ARG A 77 25.99 15.08 -1.04
N GLY A 78 27.05 15.10 -1.84
CA GLY A 78 27.71 16.32 -2.24
C GLY A 78 26.85 17.13 -3.22
N THR A 79 26.72 18.44 -3.00
CA THR A 79 25.84 19.32 -3.77
C THR A 79 26.57 20.46 -4.49
N GLU A 80 27.89 20.56 -4.32
CA GLU A 80 28.71 21.66 -4.87
C GLU A 80 29.31 21.31 -6.24
N SER A 81 29.39 20.02 -6.59
CA SER A 81 29.87 19.53 -7.88
C SER A 81 29.12 18.27 -8.32
N GLN A 82 28.93 18.13 -9.64
CA GLN A 82 28.34 16.91 -10.22
C GLN A 82 29.15 15.64 -9.92
N HIS A 83 30.45 15.76 -9.68
CA HIS A 83 31.34 14.64 -9.43
C HIS A 83 31.69 14.45 -7.95
N GLN A 84 31.08 15.23 -7.06
CA GLN A 84 31.44 15.23 -5.64
C GLN A 84 31.14 13.90 -4.93
N GLY A 85 30.18 13.10 -5.40
CA GLY A 85 29.80 11.83 -4.80
C GLY A 85 29.00 11.97 -3.51
N ALA A 86 29.04 10.97 -2.65
CA ALA A 86 28.42 11.00 -1.33
C ALA A 86 29.44 10.69 -0.23
N TYR A 87 29.27 11.34 0.91
CA TYR A 87 30.12 11.17 2.09
C TYR A 87 29.46 10.21 3.08
N HIS A 88 30.20 9.23 3.58
CA HIS A 88 29.73 8.43 4.69
C HIS A 88 30.07 9.15 6.01
N VAL A 89 29.07 9.38 6.83
CA VAL A 89 29.19 10.02 8.15
C VAL A 89 28.68 9.05 9.21
N TYR A 90 29.38 8.94 10.31
CA TYR A 90 28.92 8.16 11.46
C TYR A 90 29.09 8.95 12.77
N ASN A 91 28.23 8.63 13.74
CA ASN A 91 28.28 9.13 15.10
C ASN A 91 28.12 7.93 16.03
N ASP A 92 29.05 7.76 16.98
CA ASP A 92 29.11 6.61 17.89
C ASP A 92 28.39 6.83 19.24
N ALA A 93 27.96 8.06 19.51
CA ALA A 93 27.26 8.42 20.74
C ALA A 93 26.15 9.44 20.50
N THR A 94 25.20 9.55 21.43
CA THR A 94 24.17 10.59 21.41
C THR A 94 24.79 11.97 21.57
N VAL A 95 24.43 12.90 20.71
CA VAL A 95 24.84 14.31 20.75
C VAL A 95 23.65 15.16 21.20
N ASN A 96 23.85 16.01 22.21
CA ASN A 96 22.86 17.01 22.61
C ASN A 96 23.11 18.33 21.86
N LEU A 97 22.11 18.83 21.15
CA LEU A 97 22.18 20.07 20.40
C LEU A 97 21.28 21.15 21.03
N SER A 98 21.89 22.27 21.39
CA SER A 98 21.15 23.43 21.89
C SER A 98 20.48 24.19 20.74
N LEU A 99 19.25 24.62 20.96
CA LEU A 99 18.51 25.52 20.10
C LEU A 99 18.56 26.95 20.67
N ALA A 100 18.54 27.95 19.81
CA ALA A 100 18.45 29.34 20.22
C ALA A 100 17.15 29.59 21.01
N ALA A 101 17.17 30.58 21.92
CA ALA A 101 15.98 30.99 22.66
C ALA A 101 14.80 31.29 21.74
N SER A 102 13.57 31.06 22.23
CA SER A 102 12.35 31.39 21.47
C SER A 102 12.20 32.88 21.27
N ASP A 103 11.54 33.26 20.19
CA ASP A 103 11.09 34.64 19.98
C ASP A 103 9.90 34.93 20.90
N ALA A 104 9.72 36.21 21.26
CA ALA A 104 8.65 36.61 22.18
C ALA A 104 7.26 36.63 21.52
N THR A 105 7.18 36.68 20.18
CA THR A 105 5.92 36.91 19.46
C THR A 105 5.62 35.83 18.45
N ASN A 106 6.62 35.37 17.70
CA ASN A 106 6.41 34.50 16.56
C ASN A 106 7.07 33.14 16.72
N PRO A 107 6.44 32.04 16.26
CA PRO A 107 7.09 30.76 16.16
C PRO A 107 8.11 30.73 15.02
N ARG A 108 9.04 29.75 15.06
CA ARG A 108 9.97 29.46 13.97
C ARG A 108 10.11 27.95 13.77
N ILE A 109 10.71 27.56 12.66
CA ILE A 109 11.12 26.17 12.39
C ILE A 109 12.63 26.14 12.30
N ASP A 110 13.27 25.36 13.18
CA ASP A 110 14.68 25.06 13.14
C ASP A 110 14.89 23.70 12.46
N LEU A 111 15.97 23.55 11.67
CA LEU A 111 16.35 22.28 11.06
C LEU A 111 17.53 21.67 11.79
N VAL A 112 17.38 20.43 12.23
CA VAL A 112 18.48 19.58 12.71
C VAL A 112 18.99 18.79 11.52
N LEU A 113 20.28 18.85 11.25
CA LEU A 113 20.88 18.25 10.06
C LEU A 113 22.32 17.74 10.30
N ILE A 114 22.77 16.86 9.43
CA ILE A 114 24.18 16.53 9.24
C ILE A 114 24.70 17.43 8.12
N ARG A 115 25.87 18.05 8.34
CA ARG A 115 26.57 18.85 7.32
C ARG A 115 27.97 18.31 7.13
N VAL A 116 28.40 18.21 5.87
CA VAL A 116 29.77 17.91 5.50
C VAL A 116 30.39 19.14 4.84
N GLN A 117 31.55 19.53 5.30
CA GLN A 117 32.39 20.56 4.68
C GLN A 117 33.62 19.88 4.09
N ASP A 118 33.89 20.14 2.82
CA ASP A 118 35.04 19.61 2.08
C ASP A 118 35.76 20.79 1.45
N ALA A 119 36.90 21.14 1.99
CA ALA A 119 37.68 22.29 1.57
C ALA A 119 38.13 22.25 0.10
N PHE A 120 38.11 21.06 -0.53
CA PHE A 120 38.41 20.92 -1.96
C PHE A 120 37.35 21.59 -2.85
N TYR A 121 36.10 21.63 -2.42
CA TYR A 121 35.00 22.21 -3.19
C TYR A 121 34.67 23.63 -2.73
N SER A 122 34.61 23.88 -1.43
CA SER A 122 34.35 25.21 -0.90
C SER A 122 34.88 25.39 0.53
N GLY A 123 35.24 26.61 0.84
CA GLY A 123 35.73 26.97 2.18
C GLY A 123 37.16 26.53 2.46
N SER A 124 37.49 26.34 3.75
CA SER A 124 38.82 25.99 4.22
C SER A 124 38.82 24.91 5.30
N THR A 125 37.71 24.22 5.48
CA THR A 125 37.51 23.26 6.58
C THR A 125 37.07 21.91 6.03
N ASP A 126 37.70 20.84 6.51
CA ASP A 126 37.30 19.47 6.30
C ASP A 126 36.66 18.96 7.58
N SER A 127 35.34 18.77 7.57
CA SER A 127 34.61 18.33 8.76
C SER A 127 33.25 17.74 8.44
N ALA A 128 32.74 16.90 9.33
CA ALA A 128 31.34 16.51 9.41
C ALA A 128 30.79 16.88 10.78
N SER A 129 29.60 17.42 10.83
CA SER A 129 28.96 17.84 12.08
C SER A 129 27.46 17.63 12.06
N VAL A 130 26.88 17.36 13.24
CA VAL A 130 25.44 17.48 13.46
C VAL A 130 25.17 18.90 13.95
N ALA A 131 24.28 19.64 13.30
CA ALA A 131 24.09 21.06 13.54
C ALA A 131 22.59 21.45 13.50
N VAL A 132 22.32 22.63 14.05
CA VAL A 132 21.00 23.28 13.96
C VAL A 132 21.11 24.49 13.02
N VAL A 133 20.23 24.57 12.04
CA VAL A 133 19.99 25.79 11.27
C VAL A 133 18.77 26.47 11.84
N THR A 134 18.97 27.62 12.47
CA THR A 134 17.88 28.39 13.10
C THR A 134 17.05 29.09 12.04
N GLY A 135 15.73 28.92 12.12
CA GLY A 135 14.78 29.57 11.23
C GLY A 135 14.48 31.01 11.63
N THR A 136 13.80 31.74 10.75
CA THR A 136 13.33 33.09 10.99
C THR A 136 11.96 33.07 11.66
N PRO A 137 11.77 33.74 12.82
CA PRO A 137 10.46 33.85 13.45
C PRO A 137 9.45 34.54 12.56
N ALA A 138 8.27 33.95 12.37
CA ALA A 138 7.17 34.50 11.57
C ALA A 138 5.82 33.94 12.02
N ALA A 139 4.71 34.64 11.74
CA ALA A 139 3.37 34.12 12.04
C ALA A 139 3.07 32.78 11.34
N SER A 140 3.62 32.61 10.14
CA SER A 140 3.63 31.33 9.39
C SER A 140 5.08 31.00 9.03
N PRO A 141 5.83 30.31 9.91
CA PRO A 141 7.25 30.09 9.71
C PRO A 141 7.51 29.08 8.59
N ALA A 142 8.50 29.38 7.76
CA ALA A 142 9.02 28.47 6.74
C ALA A 142 10.34 27.83 7.19
N ASP A 143 10.73 26.76 6.51
CA ASP A 143 12.03 26.12 6.71
C ASP A 143 13.15 27.10 6.31
N PRO A 144 14.26 27.15 7.06
CA PRO A 144 15.43 27.90 6.66
C PRO A 144 16.12 27.27 5.44
N SER A 145 16.90 28.07 4.72
CA SER A 145 17.70 27.60 3.58
C SER A 145 18.72 26.55 4.03
N LEU A 146 18.83 25.46 3.26
CA LEU A 146 19.78 24.39 3.54
C LEU A 146 21.19 24.79 3.10
N PRO A 147 22.21 24.55 3.92
CA PRO A 147 23.59 24.65 3.50
C PRO A 147 23.95 23.54 2.50
N ALA A 148 25.02 23.75 1.74
CA ALA A 148 25.56 22.71 0.87
C ALA A 148 25.94 21.44 1.67
N ASN A 149 25.87 20.28 1.02
CA ASN A 149 26.23 18.99 1.56
C ASN A 149 25.53 18.67 2.90
N ALA A 150 24.22 18.92 2.99
CA ALA A 150 23.44 18.72 4.20
C ALA A 150 22.36 17.65 4.03
N LEU A 151 22.18 16.82 5.05
CA LEU A 151 21.08 15.87 5.22
C LEU A 151 20.19 16.31 6.38
N VAL A 152 18.93 16.65 6.13
CA VAL A 152 17.98 17.03 7.18
C VAL A 152 17.54 15.80 7.95
N LEU A 153 17.58 15.88 9.28
CA LEU A 153 17.16 14.84 10.21
C LEU A 153 15.77 15.11 10.79
N ALA A 154 15.54 16.34 11.25
CA ALA A 154 14.25 16.73 11.83
C ALA A 154 13.97 18.22 11.63
N ARG A 155 12.66 18.54 11.61
CA ARG A 155 12.12 19.90 11.75
C ARG A 155 11.69 20.08 13.20
N VAL A 156 12.18 21.12 13.85
CA VAL A 156 11.83 21.46 15.22
C VAL A 156 11.03 22.75 15.23
N ARG A 157 9.77 22.68 15.61
CA ARG A 157 8.93 23.87 15.79
C ARG A 157 9.19 24.48 17.14
N VAL A 158 9.77 25.67 17.16
CA VAL A 158 9.97 26.49 18.36
C VAL A 158 8.81 27.49 18.45
N ALA A 159 7.89 27.25 19.39
CA ALA A 159 6.78 28.16 19.62
C ALA A 159 7.26 29.48 20.26
N ALA A 160 6.49 30.55 20.09
CA ALA A 160 6.76 31.80 20.80
C ALA A 160 6.78 31.58 22.31
N THR A 161 7.65 32.27 23.03
CA THR A 161 7.79 32.24 24.49
C THR A 161 8.06 30.84 25.12
N THR A 162 8.37 29.80 24.32
CA THR A 162 8.67 28.50 24.89
C THR A 162 10.05 28.45 25.53
N SER A 163 10.16 27.72 26.63
CA SER A 163 11.44 27.45 27.32
C SER A 163 11.94 26.02 27.16
N SER A 164 11.18 25.17 26.42
CA SER A 164 11.53 23.77 26.23
C SER A 164 10.98 23.19 24.93
N ILE A 165 11.65 22.17 24.40
CA ILE A 165 11.26 21.38 23.24
C ILE A 165 10.83 20.00 23.71
N GLY A 166 9.57 19.68 23.46
CA GLY A 166 9.00 18.35 23.73
C GLY A 166 8.89 17.54 22.44
N THR A 167 8.58 16.25 22.57
CA THR A 167 8.42 15.31 21.42
C THR A 167 7.44 15.83 20.37
N ALA A 168 6.34 16.50 20.78
CA ALA A 168 5.35 17.04 19.85
C ALA A 168 5.88 18.20 18.97
N ASN A 169 7.01 18.79 19.33
CA ASN A 169 7.66 19.86 18.57
C ASN A 169 8.61 19.34 17.50
N ILE A 170 8.94 18.03 17.51
CA ILE A 170 9.94 17.42 16.64
C ILE A 170 9.24 16.59 15.58
N THR A 171 9.46 16.93 14.32
CA THR A 171 8.98 16.14 13.17
C THR A 171 10.17 15.45 12.52
N ASP A 172 10.17 14.13 12.52
CA ASP A 172 11.18 13.31 11.84
C ASP A 172 11.00 13.44 10.32
N VAL A 173 12.05 13.88 9.63
CA VAL A 173 12.07 14.02 8.15
C VAL A 173 13.27 13.31 7.53
N ARG A 174 13.90 12.39 8.29
CA ARG A 174 15.05 11.62 7.79
C ARG A 174 14.65 10.80 6.57
N THR A 175 15.43 10.91 5.51
CA THR A 175 15.42 9.96 4.39
C THR A 175 16.34 8.78 4.71
N ARG A 176 16.04 7.59 4.17
CA ARG A 176 16.98 6.46 4.23
C ARG A 176 17.84 6.43 2.97
N ALA A 177 19.12 6.20 3.14
CA ALA A 177 19.98 5.83 2.04
C ALA A 177 19.54 4.45 1.54
N ALA A 178 19.19 4.34 0.26
CA ALA A 178 18.89 3.04 -0.33
C ALA A 178 20.18 2.22 -0.36
N SER A 179 20.21 1.06 0.29
CA SER A 179 21.29 0.11 0.10
C SER A 179 20.96 -0.82 -1.07
N GLY A 180 21.86 -0.99 -2.00
CA GLY A 180 21.68 -1.90 -3.14
C GLY A 180 21.33 -3.34 -2.70
N SER A 181 21.70 -3.75 -1.50
CA SER A 181 21.38 -5.06 -0.93
C SER A 181 19.92 -5.21 -0.49
N GLU A 182 19.25 -4.14 -0.07
CA GLU A 182 17.82 -4.22 0.25
C GLU A 182 16.94 -4.32 -1.00
N SER A 183 17.43 -3.81 -2.15
CA SER A 183 16.73 -3.93 -3.42
C SER A 183 16.74 -5.36 -3.98
N TYR A 184 17.78 -6.14 -3.73
CA TYR A 184 17.90 -7.52 -4.25
C TYR A 184 17.25 -8.58 -3.38
N THR A 185 17.06 -8.35 -2.09
CA THR A 185 16.48 -9.35 -1.18
C THR A 185 14.94 -9.31 -1.08
N ARG A 186 14.29 -8.32 -1.73
CA ARG A 186 12.83 -8.16 -1.71
C ARG A 186 12.21 -7.91 -3.09
N THR A 187 12.75 -8.50 -4.13
CA THR A 187 12.33 -8.26 -5.52
C THR A 187 11.09 -9.04 -5.95
N GLY A 188 10.42 -9.77 -5.06
CA GLY A 188 9.18 -10.45 -5.42
C GLY A 188 8.23 -10.60 -4.23
N PHE A 189 6.94 -10.39 -4.48
CA PHE A 189 5.86 -10.60 -3.51
C PHE A 189 5.99 -9.79 -2.20
N LYS A 190 6.60 -8.59 -2.24
CA LYS A 190 6.66 -7.70 -1.08
C LYS A 190 5.28 -7.14 -0.72
N ASN A 191 4.45 -6.84 -1.72
CA ASN A 191 3.08 -6.39 -1.53
C ASN A 191 2.20 -7.58 -1.14
N GLN A 192 1.61 -7.55 0.05
CA GLN A 192 0.65 -8.58 0.49
C GLN A 192 -0.78 -8.29 0.07
N ILE A 193 -1.04 -7.11 -0.49
CA ILE A 193 -2.33 -6.80 -1.12
C ILE A 193 -2.38 -7.44 -2.50
N MET A 194 -3.51 -8.04 -2.80
CA MET A 194 -3.81 -8.60 -4.11
C MET A 194 -4.67 -7.61 -4.88
N ASN A 195 -4.41 -7.49 -6.20
CA ASN A 195 -5.16 -6.59 -7.09
C ASN A 195 -5.15 -5.13 -6.58
N GLY A 196 -3.99 -4.68 -6.07
CA GLY A 196 -3.82 -3.31 -5.57
C GLY A 196 -3.90 -2.23 -6.65
N ASP A 197 -3.74 -2.60 -7.91
CA ASP A 197 -3.88 -1.78 -9.12
C ASP A 197 -5.26 -1.89 -9.78
N PHE A 198 -6.19 -2.66 -9.20
CA PHE A 198 -7.58 -2.83 -9.65
C PHE A 198 -7.75 -3.31 -11.09
N ARG A 199 -6.78 -4.04 -11.65
CA ARG A 199 -6.87 -4.52 -13.05
C ARG A 199 -7.64 -5.83 -13.22
N ILE A 200 -7.94 -6.56 -12.12
CA ILE A 200 -8.69 -7.81 -12.16
C ILE A 200 -10.12 -7.58 -11.67
N ASN A 201 -11.07 -7.82 -12.56
CA ASN A 201 -12.51 -7.66 -12.33
C ASN A 201 -13.26 -8.84 -12.94
N GLN A 202 -13.05 -10.04 -12.38
CA GLN A 202 -13.69 -11.27 -12.89
C GLN A 202 -15.22 -11.24 -12.72
N ARG A 203 -15.73 -10.45 -11.76
CA ARG A 203 -17.17 -10.31 -11.50
C ARG A 203 -17.89 -9.46 -12.55
N GLY A 204 -17.17 -8.73 -13.41
CA GLY A 204 -17.77 -7.74 -14.31
C GLY A 204 -18.43 -6.59 -13.52
N PHE A 205 -17.85 -6.27 -12.37
CA PHE A 205 -18.38 -5.23 -11.49
C PHE A 205 -18.27 -3.84 -12.12
N SER A 206 -19.36 -3.07 -12.07
CA SER A 206 -19.39 -1.68 -12.51
C SER A 206 -19.62 -0.72 -11.34
N SER A 207 -20.68 -0.94 -10.55
CA SER A 207 -20.95 -0.16 -9.33
C SER A 207 -21.97 -0.87 -8.42
N SER A 208 -21.94 -0.51 -7.12
CA SER A 208 -22.92 -0.96 -6.14
C SER A 208 -23.04 0.05 -4.99
N THR A 209 -24.22 0.13 -4.39
CA THR A 209 -24.48 0.83 -3.13
C THR A 209 -24.66 -0.14 -1.96
N THR A 210 -24.64 -1.44 -2.22
CA THR A 210 -24.90 -2.47 -1.21
C THR A 210 -23.67 -2.69 -0.33
N ASN A 211 -23.86 -2.65 0.99
CA ASN A 211 -22.84 -2.99 1.97
C ASN A 211 -22.33 -4.41 1.76
N ASN A 212 -21.05 -4.65 2.06
CA ASN A 212 -20.36 -5.92 1.90
C ASN A 212 -20.26 -6.44 0.46
N THR A 213 -20.39 -5.56 -0.55
CA THR A 213 -20.21 -5.94 -1.94
C THR A 213 -18.72 -6.02 -2.31
N TYR A 214 -18.31 -7.17 -2.84
CA TYR A 214 -17.05 -7.32 -3.56
C TYR A 214 -17.19 -6.74 -4.97
N GLY A 215 -16.39 -5.74 -5.30
CA GLY A 215 -16.31 -5.14 -6.62
C GLY A 215 -15.15 -5.69 -7.44
N PHE A 216 -14.07 -4.94 -7.58
CA PHE A 216 -12.80 -5.52 -8.04
C PHE A 216 -12.41 -6.70 -7.16
N ASP A 217 -11.87 -7.74 -7.75
CA ASP A 217 -11.51 -8.96 -7.02
C ASP A 217 -10.66 -8.63 -5.80
N ARG A 218 -10.97 -9.26 -4.67
CA ARG A 218 -10.43 -9.05 -3.33
C ARG A 218 -10.87 -7.77 -2.61
N TRP A 219 -11.45 -6.79 -3.29
CA TRP A 219 -11.83 -5.51 -2.70
C TRP A 219 -13.32 -5.44 -2.39
N LYS A 220 -13.64 -5.18 -1.14
CA LYS A 220 -14.99 -5.11 -0.59
C LYS A 220 -15.30 -3.70 -0.10
N GLN A 221 -16.47 -3.18 -0.50
CA GLN A 221 -17.06 -2.02 0.16
C GLN A 221 -17.66 -2.44 1.49
N THR A 222 -17.37 -1.68 2.54
CA THR A 222 -18.06 -1.77 3.83
C THR A 222 -18.58 -0.39 4.21
N ASN A 223 -19.87 -0.31 4.56
CA ASN A 223 -20.50 0.98 4.86
C ASN A 223 -21.74 0.84 5.75
N SER A 224 -22.09 1.93 6.41
CA SER A 224 -23.36 2.12 7.11
C SER A 224 -23.80 3.57 6.96
N GLY A 225 -25.10 3.78 6.83
CA GLY A 225 -25.72 5.10 6.74
C GLY A 225 -25.40 5.88 5.48
N GLY A 226 -26.28 6.85 5.17
CA GLY A 226 -26.19 7.67 3.97
C GLY A 226 -26.21 6.86 2.66
N THR A 227 -25.65 7.43 1.62
CA THR A 227 -25.43 6.74 0.33
C THR A 227 -23.93 6.62 0.07
N VAL A 228 -23.45 5.39 -0.05
CA VAL A 228 -22.07 5.08 -0.42
C VAL A 228 -22.09 4.27 -1.69
N THR A 229 -21.51 4.80 -2.75
CA THR A 229 -21.42 4.12 -4.05
C THR A 229 -19.97 3.72 -4.31
N TYR A 230 -19.72 2.41 -4.37
CA TYR A 230 -18.48 1.84 -4.87
C TYR A 230 -18.59 1.65 -6.38
N SER A 231 -17.60 2.11 -7.14
CA SER A 231 -17.59 1.99 -8.61
C SER A 231 -16.22 1.58 -9.12
N ALA A 232 -16.23 0.75 -10.15
CA ALA A 232 -15.07 0.52 -11.01
C ALA A 232 -14.97 1.68 -12.01
N LYS A 233 -13.78 2.29 -12.12
CA LYS A 233 -13.51 3.39 -13.04
C LYS A 233 -12.27 3.10 -13.86
N THR A 234 -12.21 3.65 -15.08
CA THR A 234 -11.01 3.62 -15.92
C THR A 234 -10.36 5.00 -15.96
N PHE A 235 -9.06 5.05 -16.20
CA PHE A 235 -8.32 6.31 -16.34
C PHE A 235 -8.62 7.04 -17.67
N THR A 236 -9.38 6.41 -18.55
CA THR A 236 -9.77 6.96 -19.86
C THR A 236 -11.25 7.38 -19.90
N ASP A 237 -12.02 7.15 -18.81
CA ASP A 237 -13.43 7.47 -18.75
C ASP A 237 -13.66 8.98 -18.78
N SER A 238 -14.43 9.44 -19.76
CA SER A 238 -15.01 10.79 -19.76
C SER A 238 -16.27 10.80 -18.88
N PRO A 239 -16.47 11.78 -18.01
CA PRO A 239 -15.78 13.06 -17.86
C PRO A 239 -14.54 13.03 -16.94
N ASP A 240 -14.04 11.88 -16.58
CA ASP A 240 -12.90 11.73 -15.70
C ASP A 240 -11.56 11.70 -16.47
N ALA A 241 -11.58 12.03 -17.77
CA ALA A 241 -10.37 12.16 -18.61
C ALA A 241 -9.35 13.19 -18.09
N ASP A 242 -9.81 14.11 -17.22
CA ASP A 242 -8.96 15.06 -16.48
C ASP A 242 -8.23 14.40 -15.29
N ALA A 243 -8.54 13.13 -15.03
CA ALA A 243 -7.99 12.42 -13.90
C ALA A 243 -6.47 12.30 -13.91
N GLY A 244 -5.82 12.59 -15.03
CA GLY A 244 -4.39 12.41 -15.17
C GLY A 244 -3.96 10.97 -14.86
N ARG A 245 -3.11 10.37 -15.66
CA ARG A 245 -2.51 9.09 -15.34
C ARG A 245 -1.52 9.26 -14.18
N ILE A 246 -1.34 8.21 -13.41
CA ILE A 246 -0.31 8.19 -12.37
C ILE A 246 1.03 8.07 -13.07
N THR A 247 1.86 9.09 -12.94
CA THR A 247 3.16 9.15 -13.62
C THR A 247 4.03 7.94 -13.25
N GLY A 248 4.58 7.29 -14.26
CA GLY A 248 5.44 6.11 -14.11
C GLY A 248 4.70 4.78 -14.06
N TYR A 249 3.35 4.81 -14.10
CA TYR A 249 2.50 3.61 -14.17
C TYR A 249 1.43 3.82 -15.25
N GLU A 250 1.27 2.87 -16.14
CA GLU A 250 0.22 2.89 -17.15
C GLU A 250 -1.09 2.29 -16.59
N ALA A 251 -1.57 2.87 -15.48
CA ALA A 251 -2.74 2.41 -14.76
C ALA A 251 -4.00 2.41 -15.64
N GLN A 252 -4.77 1.33 -15.60
CA GLN A 252 -5.98 1.15 -16.42
C GLN A 252 -7.25 1.46 -15.64
N ASN A 253 -7.38 0.92 -14.42
CA ASN A 253 -8.57 1.03 -13.60
C ASN A 253 -8.24 1.57 -12.22
N TYR A 254 -9.24 2.12 -11.54
CA TYR A 254 -9.15 2.54 -10.14
C TYR A 254 -10.48 2.33 -9.42
N ALA A 255 -10.43 2.26 -8.10
CA ALA A 255 -11.62 2.18 -7.25
C ALA A 255 -12.11 3.58 -6.88
N ARG A 256 -13.43 3.81 -6.94
CA ARG A 256 -14.08 5.05 -6.50
C ARG A 256 -15.10 4.76 -5.41
N LEU A 257 -15.02 5.50 -4.32
CA LEU A 257 -16.06 5.60 -3.29
C LEU A 257 -16.67 7.00 -3.33
N ALA A 258 -17.94 7.10 -3.67
CA ALA A 258 -18.71 8.34 -3.54
C ALA A 258 -19.58 8.25 -2.28
N VAL A 259 -19.40 9.18 -1.36
CA VAL A 259 -20.04 9.21 -0.04
C VAL A 259 -20.88 10.46 0.10
N SER A 260 -22.15 10.30 0.52
CA SER A 260 -23.07 11.41 0.78
C SER A 260 -24.12 11.05 1.82
N GLY A 261 -24.70 12.05 2.48
CA GLY A 261 -25.85 11.91 3.38
C GLY A 261 -25.58 11.18 4.69
N GLN A 262 -24.33 10.91 5.06
CA GLN A 262 -23.99 10.38 6.37
C GLN A 262 -24.11 11.48 7.44
N SER A 263 -24.64 11.14 8.63
CA SER A 263 -24.85 12.10 9.74
C SER A 263 -24.83 11.47 11.13
N ALA A 264 -25.00 10.16 11.23
CA ALA A 264 -25.08 9.46 12.52
C ALA A 264 -23.70 9.00 13.03
N ALA A 265 -23.57 8.83 14.34
CA ALA A 265 -22.35 8.34 14.98
C ALA A 265 -21.87 6.97 14.44
N GLY A 266 -22.81 6.10 14.03
CA GLY A 266 -22.52 4.77 13.47
C GLY A 266 -22.34 4.74 11.96
N ASP A 267 -22.39 5.88 11.27
CA ASP A 267 -22.22 5.92 9.81
C ASP A 267 -20.75 5.82 9.43
N PHE A 268 -20.46 5.10 8.35
CA PHE A 268 -19.10 4.99 7.83
C PHE A 268 -19.07 4.54 6.37
N ALA A 269 -17.93 4.72 5.74
CA ALA A 269 -17.61 4.22 4.41
C ALA A 269 -16.15 3.83 4.33
N ALA A 270 -15.85 2.59 3.94
CA ALA A 270 -14.49 2.10 3.77
C ALA A 270 -14.37 1.13 2.60
N LEU A 271 -13.18 1.08 2.01
CA LEU A 271 -12.75 0.04 1.09
C LEU A 271 -11.82 -0.92 1.83
N THR A 272 -12.10 -2.20 1.76
CA THR A 272 -11.52 -3.21 2.66
C THR A 272 -10.92 -4.37 1.87
N GLN A 273 -9.76 -4.87 2.32
CA GLN A 273 -9.22 -6.16 1.88
C GLN A 273 -8.69 -6.94 3.09
N VAL A 274 -8.91 -8.26 3.11
CA VAL A 274 -8.38 -9.15 4.14
C VAL A 274 -7.12 -9.85 3.62
N ILE A 275 -6.02 -9.70 4.32
CA ILE A 275 -4.78 -10.50 4.13
C ILE A 275 -4.94 -11.78 4.92
N GLU A 276 -4.82 -12.92 4.26
CA GLU A 276 -5.00 -14.24 4.88
C GLU A 276 -3.94 -14.50 5.96
N ASP A 277 -4.37 -15.14 7.04
CA ASP A 277 -3.62 -15.49 8.24
C ASP A 277 -3.16 -14.27 9.07
N VAL A 278 -3.71 -14.17 10.25
CA VAL A 278 -3.39 -13.14 11.26
C VAL A 278 -1.90 -13.11 11.66
N ARG A 279 -1.16 -14.20 11.39
CA ARG A 279 0.29 -14.31 11.65
C ARG A 279 1.14 -13.52 10.65
N THR A 280 0.59 -13.20 9.47
CA THR A 280 1.37 -12.68 8.32
C THR A 280 2.25 -11.49 8.68
N PHE A 281 1.74 -10.55 9.48
CA PHE A 281 2.48 -9.36 9.91
C PHE A 281 2.58 -9.21 11.43
N ALA A 282 2.10 -10.17 12.21
CA ALA A 282 2.08 -10.06 13.67
C ALA A 282 3.46 -9.72 14.25
N GLY A 283 3.52 -8.74 15.13
CA GLY A 283 4.75 -8.27 15.76
C GLY A 283 5.73 -7.53 14.83
N SER A 284 5.30 -7.15 13.63
CA SER A 284 6.15 -6.47 12.65
C SER A 284 5.74 -5.02 12.45
N THR A 285 6.69 -4.17 12.11
CA THR A 285 6.41 -2.85 11.52
C THR A 285 6.13 -3.02 10.04
N ILE A 286 5.04 -2.43 9.57
CA ILE A 286 4.66 -2.43 8.16
C ILE A 286 4.37 -1.02 7.67
N THR A 287 4.47 -0.83 6.37
CA THR A 287 4.05 0.40 5.70
C THR A 287 2.93 0.10 4.72
N ILE A 288 1.86 0.89 4.81
CA ILE A 288 0.75 0.89 3.87
C ILE A 288 0.92 2.12 2.99
N SER A 289 0.95 1.92 1.67
CA SER A 289 1.02 3.03 0.70
C SER A 289 -0.01 2.86 -0.39
N PHE A 290 -0.50 3.98 -0.91
CA PHE A 290 -1.49 4.01 -1.98
C PHE A 290 -1.49 5.36 -2.67
N TYR A 291 -2.02 5.40 -3.89
CA TYR A 291 -2.35 6.64 -4.57
C TYR A 291 -3.82 6.94 -4.33
N ALA A 292 -4.13 8.20 -4.02
CA ALA A 292 -5.50 8.64 -3.83
C ALA A 292 -5.69 10.10 -4.22
N ARG A 293 -6.96 10.48 -4.43
CA ARG A 293 -7.41 11.87 -4.56
C ARG A 293 -8.85 12.01 -4.05
N ALA A 294 -9.25 13.23 -3.72
CA ALA A 294 -10.63 13.60 -3.45
C ALA A 294 -11.12 14.56 -4.55
N LYS A 295 -12.29 14.30 -5.16
CA LYS A 295 -12.74 15.08 -6.33
C LYS A 295 -13.19 16.50 -6.00
N THR A 296 -13.61 16.79 -4.77
CA THR A 296 -14.17 18.08 -4.40
C THR A 296 -13.29 18.79 -3.40
N SER A 297 -12.87 20.00 -3.71
CA SER A 297 -12.12 20.90 -2.81
C SER A 297 -13.01 21.87 -2.04
N THR A 298 -14.33 21.85 -2.26
CA THR A 298 -15.30 22.84 -1.71
C THR A 298 -15.73 22.57 -0.27
N LEU A 299 -15.13 21.60 0.40
CA LEU A 299 -15.36 21.35 1.82
C LEU A 299 -14.72 22.45 2.67
N ALA A 300 -15.37 22.80 3.79
CA ALA A 300 -14.81 23.71 4.80
C ALA A 300 -13.47 23.22 5.39
N ALA A 301 -13.16 21.93 5.22
CA ALA A 301 -11.89 21.30 5.56
C ALA A 301 -11.44 20.38 4.42
N PRO A 302 -10.12 20.21 4.19
CA PRO A 302 -9.61 19.29 3.17
C PRO A 302 -10.04 17.84 3.49
N ALA A 303 -10.40 17.11 2.44
CA ALA A 303 -10.78 15.70 2.57
C ALA A 303 -9.62 14.87 3.12
N LYS A 304 -9.95 13.92 3.97
CA LYS A 304 -8.97 13.01 4.58
C LYS A 304 -9.34 11.55 4.30
N MET A 305 -8.36 10.69 4.39
CA MET A 305 -8.56 9.25 4.45
C MET A 305 -7.84 8.70 5.67
N ALA A 306 -8.54 7.89 6.47
CA ALA A 306 -7.90 7.16 7.55
C ALA A 306 -7.57 5.74 7.12
N VAL A 307 -6.52 5.21 7.68
CA VAL A 307 -6.04 3.83 7.46
C VAL A 307 -6.04 3.11 8.80
N SER A 308 -6.63 1.93 8.85
CA SER A 308 -6.55 1.06 10.01
C SER A 308 -6.36 -0.39 9.62
N LEU A 309 -5.85 -1.16 10.56
CA LEU A 309 -5.76 -2.60 10.49
C LEU A 309 -6.66 -3.21 11.56
N THR A 310 -7.18 -4.41 11.30
CA THR A 310 -7.86 -5.20 12.33
C THR A 310 -7.36 -6.64 12.23
N GLN A 311 -6.74 -7.12 13.31
CA GLN A 311 -6.40 -8.54 13.42
C GLN A 311 -7.67 -9.30 13.80
N THR A 312 -8.14 -10.20 12.93
CA THR A 312 -9.24 -11.11 13.21
C THR A 312 -8.71 -12.52 13.44
N PHE A 313 -9.14 -13.13 14.52
CA PHE A 313 -8.62 -14.43 14.96
C PHE A 313 -9.43 -15.61 14.43
N GLY A 314 -10.31 -15.38 13.45
CA GLY A 314 -11.05 -16.42 12.76
C GLY A 314 -12.29 -16.89 13.50
N SER A 315 -12.65 -18.16 13.30
CA SER A 315 -13.86 -18.76 13.83
C SER A 315 -13.64 -20.20 14.28
N GLY A 316 -14.63 -20.75 15.00
CA GLY A 316 -14.59 -22.12 15.54
C GLY A 316 -13.77 -22.24 16.83
N GLY A 317 -14.30 -23.01 17.79
CA GLY A 317 -13.69 -23.15 19.11
C GLY A 317 -13.65 -21.84 19.90
N THR A 318 -12.69 -21.74 20.81
CA THR A 318 -12.44 -20.49 21.56
C THR A 318 -11.39 -19.67 20.80
N PHE A 319 -11.73 -18.46 20.39
CA PHE A 319 -10.83 -17.52 19.72
C PHE A 319 -10.87 -16.13 20.38
N SER A 320 -9.80 -15.36 20.19
CA SER A 320 -9.69 -14.01 20.76
C SER A 320 -10.55 -13.02 20.00
N ALA A 321 -10.99 -11.98 20.69
CA ALA A 321 -11.65 -10.83 20.05
C ALA A 321 -10.70 -10.11 19.09
N ASP A 322 -11.28 -9.49 18.09
CA ASP A 322 -10.57 -8.69 17.08
C ASP A 322 -9.78 -7.55 17.73
N VAL A 323 -8.61 -7.25 17.16
CA VAL A 323 -7.74 -6.18 17.65
C VAL A 323 -7.62 -5.09 16.57
N PRO A 324 -8.37 -3.99 16.69
CA PRO A 324 -8.24 -2.85 15.79
C PRO A 324 -6.96 -2.07 16.13
N THR A 325 -6.24 -1.64 15.10
CA THR A 325 -5.01 -0.86 15.20
C THR A 325 -5.08 0.32 14.23
N PRO A 326 -5.19 1.58 14.72
CA PRO A 326 -5.12 2.75 13.86
C PRO A 326 -3.72 2.85 13.26
N ALA A 327 -3.63 3.11 11.95
CA ALA A 327 -2.35 3.31 11.25
C ALA A 327 -2.06 4.79 10.97
N GLY A 328 -3.09 5.63 10.85
CA GLY A 328 -2.95 7.06 10.64
C GLY A 328 -3.99 7.66 9.70
N GLN A 329 -3.88 8.96 9.48
CA GLN A 329 -4.70 9.71 8.54
C GLN A 329 -3.80 10.43 7.53
N VAL A 330 -4.32 10.61 6.31
CA VAL A 330 -3.69 11.43 5.27
C VAL A 330 -4.67 12.47 4.75
N THR A 331 -4.17 13.66 4.46
CA THR A 331 -4.96 14.73 3.85
C THR A 331 -4.84 14.63 2.34
N LEU A 332 -5.96 14.49 1.64
CA LEU A 332 -5.99 14.26 0.21
C LEU A 332 -5.99 15.57 -0.57
N THR A 333 -5.33 15.54 -1.73
CA THR A 333 -5.41 16.57 -2.76
C THR A 333 -6.49 16.24 -3.79
N THR A 334 -6.84 17.19 -4.66
CA THR A 334 -7.76 16.96 -5.78
C THR A 334 -7.09 16.27 -6.97
N THR A 335 -5.77 16.23 -7.00
CA THR A 335 -4.95 15.51 -7.97
C THR A 335 -4.43 14.22 -7.35
N TRP A 336 -4.09 13.24 -8.19
CA TRP A 336 -3.48 12.01 -7.72
C TRP A 336 -2.16 12.28 -7.00
N ALA A 337 -2.05 11.79 -5.77
CA ALA A 337 -0.83 11.84 -4.99
C ALA A 337 -0.61 10.50 -4.28
N ARG A 338 0.64 10.17 -4.01
CA ARG A 338 0.99 9.00 -3.22
C ARG A 338 1.02 9.33 -1.75
N TYR A 339 0.40 8.48 -0.96
CA TYR A 339 0.36 8.57 0.51
C TYR A 339 0.93 7.31 1.13
N SER A 340 1.45 7.43 2.34
CA SER A 340 1.88 6.27 3.11
C SER A 340 1.71 6.51 4.60
N VAL A 341 1.44 5.43 5.33
CA VAL A 341 1.42 5.38 6.79
C VAL A 341 2.20 4.15 7.26
N THR A 342 2.90 4.29 8.36
CA THR A 342 3.68 3.20 8.95
C THR A 342 3.08 2.85 10.31
N VAL A 343 2.93 1.56 10.60
CA VAL A 343 2.30 1.08 11.83
C VAL A 343 2.98 -0.19 12.34
N ALA A 344 3.09 -0.31 13.65
CA ALA A 344 3.48 -1.54 14.32
C ALA A 344 2.24 -2.43 14.49
N VAL A 345 2.22 -3.60 13.84
CA VAL A 345 1.15 -4.59 14.01
C VAL A 345 1.36 -5.30 15.35
N PRO A 346 0.34 -5.35 16.22
CA PRO A 346 0.48 -6.02 17.51
C PRO A 346 0.89 -7.48 17.38
N THR A 347 1.64 -7.97 18.36
CA THR A 347 1.93 -9.40 18.47
C THR A 347 0.66 -10.19 18.78
N ILE A 348 0.59 -11.43 18.31
CA ILE A 348 -0.47 -12.38 18.64
C ILE A 348 -0.10 -13.29 19.83
N ALA A 349 0.97 -13.00 20.55
CA ALA A 349 1.32 -13.69 21.78
C ALA A 349 0.13 -13.66 22.75
N ASN A 350 -0.18 -14.80 23.36
CA ASN A 350 -1.33 -15.01 24.25
C ASN A 350 -2.72 -14.79 23.58
N LYS A 351 -2.81 -14.92 22.26
CA LYS A 351 -4.06 -14.92 21.52
C LYS A 351 -4.41 -16.32 21.03
N ASN A 352 -5.70 -16.64 21.07
CA ASN A 352 -6.23 -17.89 20.52
C ASN A 352 -6.74 -17.64 19.10
N ILE A 353 -6.30 -18.47 18.16
CA ILE A 353 -6.81 -18.47 16.79
C ILE A 353 -7.88 -19.55 16.70
N GLY A 354 -8.99 -19.24 16.03
CA GLY A 354 -10.10 -20.16 15.82
C GLY A 354 -9.68 -21.46 15.11
N THR A 355 -10.40 -22.52 15.36
CA THR A 355 -10.10 -23.87 14.83
C THR A 355 -10.56 -24.08 13.40
N THR A 356 -11.44 -23.22 12.87
CA THR A 356 -11.82 -23.26 11.45
C THR A 356 -10.67 -22.73 10.60
N ALA A 357 -10.15 -23.61 9.75
CA ALA A 357 -8.99 -23.30 8.92
C ALA A 357 -9.23 -22.08 8.02
N ASN A 358 -8.17 -21.28 7.82
CA ASN A 358 -8.11 -20.16 6.88
C ASN A 358 -9.17 -19.06 7.12
N THR A 359 -9.68 -18.91 8.35
CA THR A 359 -10.66 -17.85 8.70
C THR A 359 -10.06 -16.66 9.43
N SER A 360 -8.82 -16.77 9.93
CA SER A 360 -8.10 -15.65 10.53
C SER A 360 -7.45 -14.77 9.47
N GLY A 361 -7.26 -13.49 9.78
CA GLY A 361 -6.65 -12.56 8.83
C GLY A 361 -6.28 -11.21 9.42
N LEU A 362 -5.67 -10.39 8.60
CA LEU A 362 -5.41 -8.98 8.88
C LEU A 362 -6.23 -8.15 7.90
N ILE A 363 -7.22 -7.43 8.41
CA ILE A 363 -8.13 -6.60 7.62
C ILE A 363 -7.49 -5.22 7.44
N LEU A 364 -7.23 -4.81 6.20
CA LEU A 364 -6.90 -3.44 5.84
C LEU A 364 -8.19 -2.68 5.58
N ASN A 365 -8.37 -1.53 6.23
CA ASN A 365 -9.47 -0.61 5.97
C ASN A 365 -8.92 0.75 5.52
N LEU A 366 -9.39 1.21 4.36
CA LEU A 366 -9.18 2.56 3.83
C LEU A 366 -10.50 3.32 4.03
N TRP A 367 -10.57 4.14 5.08
CA TRP A 367 -11.79 4.84 5.48
C TRP A 367 -11.94 6.17 4.75
N ALA A 368 -13.02 6.33 4.04
CA ALA A 368 -13.41 7.57 3.37
C ALA A 368 -14.27 8.49 4.25
N SER A 369 -14.98 7.92 5.23
CA SER A 369 -15.82 8.64 6.18
C SER A 369 -16.06 7.77 7.40
N ALA A 370 -16.16 8.37 8.59
CA ALA A 370 -16.43 7.63 9.82
C ALA A 370 -17.05 8.53 10.90
N GLY A 371 -18.21 8.14 11.41
CA GLY A 371 -18.85 8.78 12.55
C GLY A 371 -18.13 8.47 13.86
N SER A 372 -18.56 9.09 14.95
CA SER A 372 -17.85 9.07 16.24
C SER A 372 -17.69 7.68 16.87
N THR A 373 -18.52 6.70 16.52
CA THR A 373 -18.36 5.29 16.94
C THR A 373 -17.00 4.72 16.49
N TYR A 374 -16.44 5.21 15.40
CA TYR A 374 -15.19 4.74 14.81
C TYR A 374 -13.99 5.66 15.09
N ASN A 375 -14.08 6.54 16.09
CA ASN A 375 -13.00 7.45 16.45
C ASN A 375 -11.68 6.74 16.76
N THR A 376 -11.73 5.64 17.51
CA THR A 376 -10.51 4.88 17.88
C THR A 376 -9.77 4.32 16.67
N PRO A 377 -10.40 3.51 15.78
CA PRO A 377 -9.68 2.93 14.65
C PRO A 377 -9.32 3.95 13.56
N THR A 378 -9.98 5.12 13.50
CA THR A 378 -9.77 6.11 12.45
C THR A 378 -9.02 7.35 12.90
N GLY A 379 -8.67 7.47 14.21
CA GLY A 379 -8.05 8.67 14.77
C GLY A 379 -8.96 9.90 14.66
N THR A 380 -10.27 9.73 14.83
CA THR A 380 -11.27 10.81 14.72
C THR A 380 -11.34 11.41 13.30
N LEU A 381 -11.52 10.57 12.31
CA LEU A 381 -11.64 11.00 10.91
C LEU A 381 -12.80 11.98 10.70
N GLY A 382 -13.96 11.67 11.28
CA GLY A 382 -15.20 12.42 11.08
C GLY A 382 -15.96 12.01 9.81
N ILE A 383 -17.22 12.41 9.77
CA ILE A 383 -18.09 12.21 8.60
C ILE A 383 -17.67 13.16 7.48
N GLN A 384 -17.58 12.61 6.27
CA GLN A 384 -17.22 13.36 5.07
C GLN A 384 -18.19 13.03 3.92
N SER A 385 -18.54 14.05 3.13
CA SER A 385 -19.33 13.90 1.90
C SER A 385 -18.43 14.30 0.73
N ASN A 386 -17.89 13.30 0.01
CA ASN A 386 -16.97 13.52 -1.10
C ASN A 386 -16.86 12.26 -1.98
N THR A 387 -16.14 12.37 -3.07
CA THR A 387 -15.75 11.25 -3.94
C THR A 387 -14.27 10.99 -3.79
N PHE A 388 -13.92 9.76 -3.44
CA PHE A 388 -12.56 9.31 -3.18
C PHE A 388 -12.14 8.31 -4.24
N ASP A 389 -11.05 8.57 -4.92
CA ASP A 389 -10.43 7.68 -5.90
C ASP A 389 -9.16 7.07 -5.33
N ILE A 390 -8.97 5.77 -5.53
CA ILE A 390 -7.90 4.98 -4.91
C ILE A 390 -7.25 4.08 -5.97
N TRP A 391 -5.90 4.01 -5.96
CA TRP A 391 -5.11 3.12 -6.82
C TRP A 391 -3.78 2.73 -6.17
N GLY A 392 -3.18 1.63 -6.62
CA GLY A 392 -1.81 1.25 -6.28
C GLY A 392 -1.60 0.98 -4.80
N VAL A 393 -2.53 0.23 -4.19
CA VAL A 393 -2.48 -0.10 -2.75
C VAL A 393 -1.42 -1.18 -2.50
N GLN A 394 -0.52 -0.89 -1.58
CA GLN A 394 0.56 -1.79 -1.18
C GLN A 394 0.70 -1.85 0.33
N VAL A 395 0.87 -3.06 0.85
CA VAL A 395 1.22 -3.33 2.25
C VAL A 395 2.48 -4.18 2.27
N GLU A 396 3.53 -3.66 2.87
CA GLU A 396 4.85 -4.27 2.89
C GLU A 396 5.51 -4.20 4.27
N ARG A 397 6.46 -5.11 4.55
CA ARG A 397 7.26 -5.05 5.77
C ARG A 397 8.26 -3.89 5.70
N GLY A 398 8.48 -3.24 6.83
CA GLY A 398 9.46 -2.16 6.98
C GLY A 398 8.80 -0.82 7.30
N GLY A 399 9.63 0.20 7.56
CA GLY A 399 9.21 1.52 8.06
C GLY A 399 9.08 2.59 6.97
N TYR A 400 9.08 2.22 5.69
CA TYR A 400 8.97 3.18 4.58
C TYR A 400 8.31 2.54 3.35
N ALA A 401 7.68 3.37 2.53
CA ALA A 401 7.03 2.92 1.30
C ALA A 401 8.05 2.80 0.15
N THR A 402 8.17 1.60 -0.41
CA THR A 402 8.93 1.38 -1.65
C THR A 402 8.07 1.64 -2.88
N ALA A 403 8.63 1.66 -4.09
CA ALA A 403 7.85 1.76 -5.33
C ALA A 403 6.75 0.69 -5.37
N PHE A 404 5.59 1.03 -5.96
CA PHE A 404 4.49 0.07 -6.09
C PHE A 404 4.94 -1.16 -6.88
N GLU A 405 4.65 -2.35 -6.35
CA GLU A 405 5.00 -3.62 -6.98
C GLU A 405 3.96 -3.99 -8.02
N GLU A 406 4.34 -3.91 -9.30
CA GLU A 406 3.54 -4.45 -10.39
C GLU A 406 3.92 -5.92 -10.61
N ARG A 407 2.95 -6.81 -10.41
CA ARG A 407 3.14 -8.24 -10.72
C ARG A 407 2.66 -8.55 -12.13
N PRO A 408 3.24 -9.55 -12.83
CA PRO A 408 2.67 -10.04 -14.08
C PRO A 408 1.19 -10.42 -13.91
N LEU A 409 0.34 -10.08 -14.89
CA LEU A 409 -1.11 -10.29 -14.81
C LEU A 409 -1.48 -11.73 -14.44
N GLN A 410 -0.80 -12.73 -15.01
CA GLN A 410 -1.10 -14.13 -14.75
C GLN A 410 -0.79 -14.54 -13.30
N VAL A 411 0.26 -13.96 -12.70
CA VAL A 411 0.61 -14.18 -11.30
C VAL A 411 -0.47 -13.59 -10.39
N GLU A 412 -0.84 -12.34 -10.63
CA GLU A 412 -1.89 -11.66 -9.87
C GLU A 412 -3.25 -12.36 -10.00
N LEU A 413 -3.60 -12.81 -11.21
CA LEU A 413 -4.81 -13.59 -11.45
C LEU A 413 -4.80 -14.90 -10.66
N GLY A 414 -3.70 -15.63 -10.62
CA GLY A 414 -3.57 -16.85 -9.83
C GLY A 414 -3.76 -16.62 -8.32
N LEU A 415 -3.23 -15.50 -7.81
CA LEU A 415 -3.40 -15.12 -6.40
C LEU A 415 -4.87 -14.81 -6.06
N VAL A 416 -5.58 -14.06 -6.90
CA VAL A 416 -6.99 -13.71 -6.64
C VAL A 416 -7.92 -14.89 -6.89
N GLN A 417 -7.57 -15.82 -7.78
CA GLN A 417 -8.35 -17.03 -8.04
C GLN A 417 -8.46 -17.97 -6.85
N ARG A 418 -7.55 -17.88 -5.86
CA ARG A 418 -7.71 -18.56 -4.57
C ARG A 418 -9.01 -18.16 -3.86
N TYR A 419 -9.52 -16.98 -4.12
CA TYR A 419 -10.70 -16.39 -3.45
C TYR A 419 -11.92 -16.31 -4.34
N TYR A 420 -11.74 -15.97 -5.61
CA TYR A 420 -12.81 -15.94 -6.58
C TYR A 420 -12.31 -16.39 -7.94
N GLU A 421 -13.04 -17.33 -8.53
CA GLU A 421 -12.73 -17.90 -9.83
C GLU A 421 -14.02 -18.17 -10.63
N LYS A 422 -13.89 -18.19 -11.94
CA LYS A 422 -14.98 -18.48 -12.87
C LYS A 422 -14.50 -19.31 -14.06
N SER A 423 -15.42 -20.00 -14.71
CA SER A 423 -15.18 -20.72 -15.97
C SER A 423 -15.14 -19.78 -17.18
N TYR A 424 -15.82 -18.66 -17.12
CA TYR A 424 -15.86 -17.65 -18.17
C TYR A 424 -14.48 -17.03 -18.43
N ASP A 425 -14.26 -16.53 -19.65
CA ASP A 425 -13.10 -15.70 -19.96
C ASP A 425 -13.03 -14.48 -19.05
N MET A 426 -11.83 -13.92 -18.89
CA MET A 426 -11.56 -12.88 -17.90
C MET A 426 -12.52 -11.69 -18.00
N ASN A 427 -12.78 -11.21 -19.22
CA ASN A 427 -13.60 -10.02 -19.48
C ASN A 427 -15.09 -10.33 -19.70
N THR A 428 -15.52 -11.60 -19.58
CA THR A 428 -16.91 -12.01 -19.74
C THR A 428 -17.56 -12.11 -18.37
N ALA A 429 -18.54 -11.26 -18.08
CA ALA A 429 -19.25 -11.26 -16.80
C ALA A 429 -19.99 -12.59 -16.57
N PRO A 430 -20.05 -13.11 -15.33
CA PRO A 430 -20.90 -14.26 -15.00
C PRO A 430 -22.36 -14.01 -15.36
N GLY A 431 -23.04 -15.03 -15.90
CA GLY A 431 -24.42 -14.90 -16.40
C GLY A 431 -24.51 -14.37 -17.83
N THR A 432 -23.40 -14.11 -18.51
CA THR A 432 -23.40 -13.83 -19.95
C THR A 432 -23.78 -15.10 -20.74
N ALA A 433 -24.65 -14.96 -21.73
CA ALA A 433 -24.99 -16.05 -22.63
C ALA A 433 -23.82 -16.35 -23.57
N THR A 434 -23.18 -17.49 -23.36
CA THR A 434 -22.03 -17.99 -24.15
C THR A 434 -21.81 -19.47 -23.87
N THR A 435 -21.12 -20.16 -24.79
CA THR A 435 -20.63 -21.53 -24.61
C THR A 435 -19.11 -21.58 -24.39
N THR A 436 -18.43 -20.46 -24.55
CA THR A 436 -16.96 -20.39 -24.44
C THR A 436 -16.51 -20.58 -23.00
N GLY A 437 -15.72 -21.63 -22.73
CA GLY A 437 -15.22 -21.94 -21.40
C GLY A 437 -16.14 -22.80 -20.53
N MET A 438 -17.25 -23.31 -21.08
CA MET A 438 -18.13 -24.25 -20.34
C MET A 438 -17.42 -25.55 -19.99
N HIS A 439 -17.77 -26.09 -18.84
CA HIS A 439 -17.45 -27.47 -18.48
C HIS A 439 -18.56 -28.38 -18.98
N VAL A 440 -18.17 -29.45 -19.69
CA VAL A 440 -19.11 -30.39 -20.31
C VAL A 440 -18.84 -31.79 -19.78
N ALA A 441 -19.90 -32.48 -19.36
CA ALA A 441 -19.89 -33.90 -19.03
C ALA A 441 -20.84 -34.66 -19.96
N TYR A 442 -20.43 -35.87 -20.32
CA TYR A 442 -21.22 -36.79 -21.13
C TYR A 442 -21.61 -37.99 -20.31
N GLY A 443 -22.80 -38.54 -20.53
CA GLY A 443 -23.29 -39.73 -19.88
C GLY A 443 -24.33 -40.48 -20.73
N SER A 444 -24.88 -41.55 -20.20
CA SER A 444 -26.05 -42.19 -20.79
C SER A 444 -27.29 -41.27 -20.63
N SER A 445 -28.28 -41.38 -21.49
CA SER A 445 -29.54 -40.66 -21.32
C SER A 445 -30.19 -41.04 -19.98
N GLY A 446 -30.18 -40.13 -19.01
CA GLY A 446 -30.69 -40.36 -17.66
C GLY A 446 -30.51 -39.14 -16.75
N THR A 447 -31.07 -39.21 -15.55
CA THR A 447 -30.80 -38.29 -14.45
C THR A 447 -29.49 -38.64 -13.75
N ASN A 448 -28.91 -37.66 -13.03
CA ASN A 448 -27.63 -37.83 -12.28
C ASN A 448 -26.38 -37.99 -13.16
N ASN A 449 -26.45 -37.61 -14.44
CA ASN A 449 -25.24 -37.41 -15.24
C ASN A 449 -24.53 -36.14 -14.80
N GLY A 450 -23.22 -36.19 -14.73
CA GLY A 450 -22.43 -35.06 -14.28
C GLY A 450 -20.96 -35.27 -14.48
N GLY A 451 -20.17 -34.37 -13.95
CA GLY A 451 -18.71 -34.38 -14.04
C GLY A 451 -18.04 -33.66 -12.89
N THR A 452 -16.72 -33.61 -12.96
CA THR A 452 -15.90 -32.85 -12.03
C THR A 452 -15.33 -31.63 -12.75
N ALA A 453 -15.48 -30.46 -12.15
CA ALA A 453 -14.79 -29.26 -12.56
C ALA A 453 -13.64 -28.97 -11.59
N TYR A 454 -12.46 -28.72 -12.15
CA TYR A 454 -11.25 -28.40 -11.39
C TYR A 454 -11.06 -26.88 -11.34
N PHE A 455 -10.64 -26.40 -10.17
CA PHE A 455 -10.20 -25.01 -10.01
C PHE A 455 -8.78 -24.81 -10.56
N LYS A 456 -8.50 -23.64 -11.11
CA LYS A 456 -7.16 -23.26 -11.56
C LYS A 456 -6.24 -22.93 -10.38
N ALA A 457 -6.82 -22.49 -9.25
CA ALA A 457 -6.12 -22.25 -8.00
C ALA A 457 -6.91 -22.87 -6.83
N ASN A 458 -6.20 -23.50 -5.88
CA ASN A 458 -6.82 -24.06 -4.68
C ASN A 458 -7.58 -22.96 -3.93
N LYS A 459 -8.86 -23.23 -3.59
CA LYS A 459 -9.70 -22.30 -2.86
C LYS A 459 -9.21 -22.16 -1.41
N ARG A 460 -9.45 -21.00 -0.82
CA ARG A 460 -9.10 -20.71 0.57
C ARG A 460 -9.78 -21.68 1.56
N ILE A 461 -10.98 -22.10 1.24
CA ILE A 461 -11.82 -22.95 2.09
C ILE A 461 -12.39 -24.11 1.28
N THR A 462 -12.68 -25.22 1.96
CA THR A 462 -13.26 -26.42 1.34
C THR A 462 -14.72 -26.24 0.91
N ASN A 463 -15.45 -25.30 1.48
CA ASN A 463 -16.86 -25.04 1.19
C ASN A 463 -17.05 -23.71 0.48
N ALA A 464 -16.30 -23.46 -0.59
CA ALA A 464 -16.54 -22.30 -1.44
C ALA A 464 -17.96 -22.29 -1.98
N THR A 465 -18.57 -21.12 -2.09
CA THR A 465 -19.89 -21.02 -2.74
C THR A 465 -19.71 -21.16 -4.24
N VAL A 466 -20.18 -22.27 -4.81
CA VAL A 466 -20.15 -22.49 -6.25
C VAL A 466 -21.54 -22.25 -6.84
N THR A 467 -21.61 -21.42 -7.88
CA THR A 467 -22.85 -21.09 -8.60
C THR A 467 -22.72 -21.55 -10.04
N ALA A 468 -23.66 -22.38 -10.51
CA ALA A 468 -23.73 -22.81 -11.90
C ALA A 468 -24.54 -21.82 -12.75
N TYR A 469 -24.24 -21.80 -14.06
CA TYR A 469 -25.01 -21.07 -15.07
C TYR A 469 -25.13 -21.90 -16.34
N SER A 470 -26.27 -21.78 -17.03
CA SER A 470 -26.47 -22.38 -18.35
C SER A 470 -25.73 -21.60 -19.45
N ALA A 471 -25.70 -22.13 -20.66
CA ALA A 471 -25.19 -21.43 -21.86
C ALA A 471 -25.98 -20.14 -22.20
N THR A 472 -27.19 -20.03 -21.73
CA THR A 472 -28.03 -18.82 -21.88
C THR A 472 -27.86 -17.85 -20.71
N GLY A 473 -26.92 -18.13 -19.76
CA GLY A 473 -26.60 -17.27 -18.64
C GLY A 473 -27.55 -17.40 -17.43
N VAL A 474 -28.46 -18.38 -17.40
CA VAL A 474 -29.41 -18.53 -16.29
C VAL A 474 -28.75 -19.23 -15.11
N GLN A 475 -28.79 -18.58 -13.95
CA GLN A 475 -28.22 -19.07 -12.71
C GLN A 475 -28.95 -20.32 -12.17
N GLY A 476 -28.21 -21.26 -11.60
CA GLY A 476 -28.74 -22.49 -11.04
C GLY A 476 -29.14 -23.54 -12.08
N GLN A 477 -28.84 -23.30 -13.35
CA GLN A 477 -29.24 -24.17 -14.45
C GLN A 477 -28.03 -24.71 -15.22
N PHE A 478 -28.25 -25.82 -15.93
CA PHE A 478 -27.30 -26.41 -16.89
C PHE A 478 -27.86 -26.36 -18.30
N SER A 479 -27.04 -26.62 -19.30
CA SER A 479 -27.43 -26.78 -20.70
C SER A 479 -27.29 -28.23 -21.14
N ASN A 480 -28.24 -28.77 -21.88
CA ASN A 480 -28.31 -30.18 -22.25
C ASN A 480 -28.62 -30.45 -23.74
N ALA A 481 -28.87 -29.43 -24.52
CA ALA A 481 -29.26 -29.60 -25.91
C ALA A 481 -28.06 -29.47 -26.84
N ALA A 482 -27.88 -30.47 -27.72
CA ALA A 482 -26.91 -30.49 -28.81
C ALA A 482 -25.46 -30.16 -28.48
N PHE A 483 -24.58 -30.21 -29.48
CA PHE A 483 -23.21 -29.69 -29.39
C PHE A 483 -23.01 -28.62 -30.50
N PRO A 484 -22.63 -27.39 -30.18
CA PRO A 484 -22.30 -26.86 -28.83
C PRO A 484 -23.51 -26.82 -27.89
N PRO A 485 -23.29 -26.92 -26.55
CA PRO A 485 -24.36 -26.91 -25.56
C PRO A 485 -25.24 -25.69 -25.71
N SER A 486 -26.57 -25.89 -25.71
CA SER A 486 -27.55 -24.81 -25.87
C SER A 486 -28.71 -24.99 -24.90
N GLY A 487 -29.61 -23.99 -24.86
CA GLY A 487 -30.77 -23.99 -24.00
C GLY A 487 -30.45 -23.81 -22.52
N SER A 488 -31.47 -23.93 -21.71
CA SER A 488 -31.42 -23.76 -20.26
C SER A 488 -32.45 -24.72 -19.66
N VAL A 489 -32.02 -25.62 -18.82
CA VAL A 489 -32.87 -26.57 -18.10
C VAL A 489 -32.63 -26.45 -16.60
N ALA A 490 -33.68 -26.68 -15.83
CA ALA A 490 -33.67 -26.51 -14.39
C ALA A 490 -32.67 -27.45 -13.70
N SER A 491 -32.17 -27.01 -12.54
CA SER A 491 -31.53 -27.84 -11.50
C SER A 491 -30.20 -28.48 -11.86
N ALA A 492 -29.17 -27.62 -12.01
CA ALA A 492 -27.80 -28.07 -11.82
C ALA A 492 -27.54 -28.25 -10.31
N ALA A 493 -27.21 -29.46 -9.88
CA ALA A 493 -26.71 -29.70 -8.53
C ALA A 493 -25.20 -29.56 -8.49
N ILE A 494 -24.72 -28.85 -7.47
CA ILE A 494 -23.31 -28.71 -7.12
C ILE A 494 -23.09 -29.44 -5.81
N SER A 495 -22.08 -30.30 -5.77
CA SER A 495 -21.77 -31.12 -4.60
C SER A 495 -20.27 -31.39 -4.48
N THR A 496 -19.87 -32.00 -3.37
CA THR A 496 -18.48 -32.45 -3.13
C THR A 496 -17.45 -31.35 -3.41
N ILE A 497 -17.70 -30.17 -2.81
CA ILE A 497 -16.87 -28.99 -3.02
C ILE A 497 -15.62 -29.12 -2.14
N GLY A 498 -14.47 -29.33 -2.77
CA GLY A 498 -13.14 -29.31 -2.15
C GLY A 498 -12.40 -28.00 -2.41
N GLU A 499 -11.13 -27.96 -2.01
CA GLU A 499 -10.25 -26.82 -2.34
C GLU A 499 -9.83 -26.80 -3.82
N SER A 500 -9.76 -27.97 -4.47
CA SER A 500 -9.24 -28.13 -5.83
C SER A 500 -10.31 -28.40 -6.90
N SER A 501 -11.51 -28.83 -6.50
CA SER A 501 -12.56 -29.25 -7.44
C SER A 501 -13.93 -29.28 -6.79
N PHE A 502 -14.96 -29.42 -7.63
CA PHE A 502 -16.32 -29.74 -7.23
C PHE A 502 -17.00 -30.65 -8.26
N MET A 503 -18.05 -31.33 -7.84
CA MET A 503 -18.89 -32.13 -8.74
C MET A 503 -20.14 -31.33 -9.15
N PHE A 504 -20.54 -31.49 -10.41
CA PHE A 504 -21.79 -30.95 -10.94
C PHE A 504 -22.58 -32.05 -11.64
N GLN A 505 -23.90 -32.02 -11.53
CA GLN A 505 -24.77 -33.01 -12.15
C GLN A 505 -26.16 -32.43 -12.46
N ASN A 506 -26.89 -33.09 -13.37
CA ASN A 506 -28.31 -32.84 -13.55
C ASN A 506 -29.13 -33.67 -12.54
N THR A 507 -30.22 -33.11 -12.03
CA THR A 507 -31.05 -33.79 -11.01
C THR A 507 -32.51 -34.01 -11.45
N SER A 508 -32.95 -33.36 -12.50
CA SER A 508 -34.38 -33.30 -12.82
C SER A 508 -34.76 -33.66 -14.27
N THR A 509 -33.83 -33.63 -15.18
CA THR A 509 -34.09 -33.87 -16.61
C THR A 509 -33.11 -34.89 -17.16
N ALA A 510 -33.60 -35.93 -17.78
CA ALA A 510 -32.73 -36.93 -18.44
C ALA A 510 -31.97 -36.24 -19.60
N SER A 511 -30.65 -36.39 -19.59
CA SER A 511 -29.78 -35.81 -20.60
C SER A 511 -28.48 -36.61 -20.74
N SER A 512 -28.01 -36.78 -21.96
CA SER A 512 -26.69 -37.35 -22.25
C SER A 512 -25.58 -36.29 -22.22
N ILE A 513 -25.92 -35.03 -22.12
CA ILE A 513 -24.95 -33.91 -22.02
C ILE A 513 -25.38 -33.04 -20.84
N VAL A 514 -24.40 -32.70 -19.99
CA VAL A 514 -24.55 -31.68 -18.94
C VAL A 514 -23.43 -30.70 -19.08
N ALA A 515 -23.75 -29.46 -19.36
CA ALA A 515 -22.78 -28.38 -19.54
C ALA A 515 -23.10 -27.19 -18.63
N ILE A 516 -22.09 -26.67 -17.95
CA ILE A 516 -22.23 -25.52 -17.06
C ILE A 516 -21.11 -24.50 -17.26
N HIS A 517 -21.46 -23.24 -17.11
CA HIS A 517 -20.56 -22.24 -16.56
C HIS A 517 -20.66 -22.24 -15.04
N TRP A 518 -19.67 -21.70 -14.39
CA TRP A 518 -19.67 -21.60 -12.92
C TRP A 518 -18.85 -20.42 -12.41
N THR A 519 -19.16 -20.03 -11.20
CA THR A 519 -18.33 -19.17 -10.36
C THR A 519 -18.07 -19.87 -9.03
N ALA A 520 -16.89 -19.67 -8.44
CA ALA A 520 -16.55 -20.17 -7.10
C ALA A 520 -16.09 -18.98 -6.25
N ASN A 521 -16.76 -18.77 -5.11
CA ASN A 521 -16.51 -17.68 -4.18
C ASN A 521 -16.04 -18.24 -2.83
N ALA A 522 -14.81 -17.96 -2.45
CA ALA A 522 -14.15 -18.31 -1.19
C ALA A 522 -13.64 -17.06 -0.45
N GLU A 523 -14.23 -15.88 -0.68
CA GLU A 523 -13.87 -14.64 0.00
C GLU A 523 -14.15 -14.70 1.51
N PHE A 524 -13.65 -13.69 2.27
CA PHE A 524 -13.82 -13.57 3.73
C PHE A 524 -15.21 -13.04 4.11
#